data_f8251358f60708faa7cfe03f729d6b2f
#
_entry.id   f8251358f60708faa7cfe03f729d6b2f
#
_cell.length_a   1.000
_cell.length_b   1.000
_cell.length_c   1.000
_cell.angle_alpha   90.00
_cell.angle_beta   90.00
_cell.angle_gamma   90.00
#
_symmetry.space_group_name_H-M   'P 1'
#
loop_
_entity.id
_entity.type
_entity.pdbx_description
1 polymer ?
#
loop_
_entity_poly.entity_id
_entity_poly.type
_entity_poly.pdbx_seq_one_letter_code
_entity_poly.pdbx_strand_id
1 'polypeptide(L)'
;MPSKKQQITPHQFKGIDDFLNGQSPENASTEFILIEQIVLPTNQPRRYFDEKAMQELTASVRQHGILQPLLVRAIERDRYELVAGERRYRAAKAVELKEVPVIIKDLSDNDAVEIAILENLQRQDLNPIEETEAILDLLSKRLSQPHEAVISLLNQASHTDLKSADNVIR
;
A
#
# COMPACT_ATOMS: atom_id res chain seq x y z
N MET A 1 8.00 -15.38 35.20
CA MET A 1 8.83 -14.83 34.13
C MET A 1 7.95 -13.93 33.28
N PRO A 2 8.15 -12.60 33.26
CA PRO A 2 7.28 -11.71 32.49
C PRO A 2 7.68 -11.75 31.01
N SER A 3 6.68 -11.93 30.16
CA SER A 3 6.75 -11.89 28.71
C SER A 3 7.25 -10.53 28.21
N LYS A 4 8.32 -10.53 27.41
CA LYS A 4 8.85 -9.34 26.74
C LYS A 4 7.80 -8.82 25.74
N LYS A 5 7.19 -7.68 26.05
CA LYS A 5 6.49 -6.87 25.05
C LYS A 5 7.51 -6.40 24.01
N GLN A 6 7.42 -6.89 22.79
CA GLN A 6 8.11 -6.31 21.65
C GLN A 6 7.58 -4.89 21.45
N GLN A 7 8.41 -3.90 21.73
CA GLN A 7 8.17 -2.52 21.36
C GLN A 7 8.40 -2.42 19.85
N ILE A 8 7.33 -2.16 19.11
CA ILE A 8 7.38 -1.80 17.70
C ILE A 8 7.98 -0.39 17.63
N THR A 9 9.21 -0.30 17.17
CA THR A 9 9.89 1.00 17.01
C THR A 9 9.39 1.69 15.73
N PRO A 10 9.08 3.00 15.77
CA PRO A 10 8.53 3.75 14.63
C PRO A 10 9.47 3.88 13.42
N HIS A 11 10.68 3.34 13.48
CA HIS A 11 11.73 3.58 12.49
C HIS A 11 11.64 2.73 11.21
N GLN A 12 10.80 1.70 11.17
CA GLN A 12 10.70 0.80 10.02
C GLN A 12 9.85 1.34 8.86
N PHE A 13 9.03 2.37 9.10
CA PHE A 13 8.08 2.88 8.11
C PHE A 13 8.51 4.13 7.33
N LYS A 14 9.54 4.85 7.77
CA LYS A 14 9.94 6.14 7.17
C LYS A 14 10.21 6.07 5.65
N GLY A 15 10.80 4.99 5.17
CA GLY A 15 11.08 4.81 3.74
C GLY A 15 9.86 4.44 2.88
N ILE A 16 8.76 4.00 3.50
CA ILE A 16 7.52 3.65 2.83
C ILE A 16 6.63 4.89 2.69
N ASP A 17 6.55 5.71 3.73
CA ASP A 17 5.84 7.00 3.69
C ASP A 17 6.42 7.92 2.62
N ASP A 18 7.74 7.98 2.49
CA ASP A 18 8.43 8.75 1.45
C ASP A 18 8.08 8.23 0.03
N PHE A 19 8.03 6.91 -0.15
CA PHE A 19 7.64 6.29 -1.41
C PHE A 19 6.17 6.59 -1.77
N LEU A 20 5.26 6.46 -0.81
CA LEU A 20 3.83 6.71 -1.00
C LEU A 20 3.55 8.18 -1.29
N ASN A 21 4.31 9.10 -0.70
CA ASN A 21 4.21 10.55 -0.94
C ASN A 21 4.91 11.02 -2.23
N GLY A 22 5.38 10.10 -3.08
CA GLY A 22 6.05 10.42 -4.34
C GLY A 22 7.49 10.92 -4.17
N GLN A 23 8.03 10.86 -2.96
CA GLN A 23 9.43 11.13 -2.68
C GLN A 23 10.20 9.81 -2.81
N SER A 24 11.16 9.73 -3.73
CA SER A 24 12.06 8.58 -3.77
C SER A 24 12.86 8.57 -2.47
N PRO A 25 12.87 7.46 -1.69
CA PRO A 25 13.70 7.39 -0.51
C PRO A 25 15.17 7.62 -0.91
N GLU A 26 15.85 8.53 -0.22
CA GLU A 26 17.22 8.98 -0.54
C GLU A 26 18.26 7.85 -0.68
N ASN A 27 17.89 6.60 -0.31
CA ASN A 27 18.76 5.42 -0.34
C ASN A 27 18.16 4.21 -1.09
N ALA A 28 17.06 4.33 -1.82
CA ALA A 28 16.53 3.20 -2.59
C ALA A 28 17.09 3.26 -4.02
N SER A 29 17.97 2.34 -4.35
CA SER A 29 18.43 2.15 -5.72
C SER A 29 17.26 1.72 -6.61
N THR A 30 17.04 2.47 -7.70
CA THR A 30 16.13 2.05 -8.74
C THR A 30 16.85 1.05 -9.64
N GLU A 31 16.26 -0.11 -9.81
CA GLU A 31 16.74 -1.16 -10.69
C GLU A 31 15.80 -1.33 -11.87
N PHE A 32 16.30 -1.86 -13.00
CA PHE A 32 15.47 -2.22 -14.13
C PHE A 32 15.35 -3.75 -14.18
N ILE A 33 14.11 -4.24 -14.20
CA ILE A 33 13.84 -5.68 -14.32
C ILE A 33 12.88 -5.94 -15.48
N LEU A 34 12.90 -7.16 -16.01
CA LEU A 34 11.97 -7.57 -17.06
C LEU A 34 10.54 -7.58 -16.52
N ILE A 35 9.60 -7.01 -17.27
CA ILE A 35 8.19 -6.92 -16.85
C ILE A 35 7.56 -8.30 -16.64
N GLU A 36 8.04 -9.33 -17.33
CA GLU A 36 7.60 -10.74 -17.18
C GLU A 36 8.04 -11.38 -15.85
N GLN A 37 9.05 -10.83 -15.18
CA GLN A 37 9.47 -11.28 -13.85
C GLN A 37 8.54 -10.77 -12.74
N ILE A 38 7.63 -9.83 -13.06
CA ILE A 38 6.69 -9.26 -12.09
C ILE A 38 5.37 -10.01 -12.15
N VAL A 39 4.95 -10.51 -11.00
CA VAL A 39 3.64 -11.11 -10.78
C VAL A 39 2.74 -10.20 -9.96
N LEU A 40 1.45 -10.21 -10.25
CA LEU A 40 0.45 -9.51 -9.46
C LEU A 40 0.06 -10.36 -8.25
N PRO A 41 -0.15 -9.78 -7.06
CA PRO A 41 -0.67 -10.51 -5.92
C PRO A 41 -2.08 -11.06 -6.19
N THR A 42 -2.38 -12.21 -5.58
CA THR A 42 -3.66 -12.93 -5.79
C THR A 42 -4.86 -12.14 -5.26
N ASN A 43 -4.68 -11.33 -4.22
CA ASN A 43 -5.71 -10.48 -3.61
C ASN A 43 -5.42 -9.01 -3.93
N GLN A 44 -5.92 -8.54 -5.07
CA GLN A 44 -5.87 -7.12 -5.41
C GLN A 44 -7.09 -6.39 -4.84
N PRO A 45 -6.92 -5.39 -3.98
CA PRO A 45 -8.03 -4.63 -3.41
C PRO A 45 -8.72 -3.74 -4.46
N ARG A 46 -8.01 -3.40 -5.55
CA ARG A 46 -8.54 -2.50 -6.57
C ARG A 46 -9.29 -3.25 -7.67
N ARG A 47 -10.63 -3.10 -7.69
CA ARG A 47 -11.51 -3.75 -8.67
C ARG A 47 -11.89 -2.87 -9.86
N TYR A 48 -11.79 -1.54 -9.72
CA TYR A 48 -12.22 -0.61 -10.75
C TYR A 48 -11.09 0.34 -11.17
N PHE A 49 -10.94 0.51 -12.48
CA PHE A 49 -10.03 1.48 -13.09
C PHE A 49 -10.81 2.34 -14.06
N ASP A 50 -10.72 3.65 -13.90
CA ASP A 50 -11.24 4.60 -14.87
C ASP A 50 -10.48 4.41 -16.20
N GLU A 51 -11.23 4.07 -17.25
CA GLU A 51 -10.67 3.79 -18.58
C GLU A 51 -9.96 5.01 -19.16
N LYS A 52 -10.55 6.21 -19.02
CA LYS A 52 -9.98 7.45 -19.54
C LYS A 52 -8.65 7.75 -18.85
N ALA A 53 -8.61 7.71 -17.53
CA ALA A 53 -7.39 7.91 -16.75
C ALA A 53 -6.34 6.82 -17.02
N MET A 54 -6.73 5.60 -17.40
CA MET A 54 -5.81 4.55 -17.84
C MET A 54 -5.25 4.82 -19.24
N GLN A 55 -6.08 5.30 -20.17
CA GLN A 55 -5.63 5.67 -21.53
C GLN A 55 -4.63 6.82 -21.49
N GLU A 56 -4.89 7.88 -20.70
CA GLU A 56 -3.98 9.00 -20.49
C GLU A 56 -2.64 8.54 -19.91
N LEU A 57 -2.66 7.70 -18.88
CA LEU A 57 -1.45 7.12 -18.29
C LEU A 57 -0.69 6.26 -19.30
N THR A 58 -1.39 5.43 -20.08
CA THR A 58 -0.78 4.59 -21.11
C THR A 58 -0.11 5.42 -22.20
N ALA A 59 -0.73 6.53 -22.62
CA ALA A 59 -0.12 7.47 -23.56
C ALA A 59 1.14 8.12 -22.99
N SER A 60 1.09 8.55 -21.71
CA SER A 60 2.25 9.10 -21.02
C SER A 60 3.39 8.08 -20.90
N VAL A 61 3.09 6.84 -20.51
CA VAL A 61 4.10 5.76 -20.40
C VAL A 61 4.70 5.41 -21.76
N ARG A 62 3.92 5.47 -22.83
CA ARG A 62 4.44 5.28 -24.19
C ARG A 62 5.45 6.35 -24.59
N GLN A 63 5.24 7.59 -24.19
CA GLN A 63 6.08 8.73 -24.55
C GLN A 63 7.31 8.87 -23.64
N HIS A 64 7.16 8.66 -22.35
CA HIS A 64 8.18 9.00 -21.35
C HIS A 64 8.70 7.81 -20.56
N GLY A 65 8.13 6.61 -20.77
CA GLY A 65 8.38 5.47 -19.90
C GLY A 65 7.73 5.63 -18.54
N ILE A 66 8.13 4.80 -17.58
CA ILE A 66 7.70 4.89 -16.19
C ILE A 66 8.62 5.87 -15.46
N LEU A 67 8.09 7.05 -15.10
CA LEU A 67 8.84 8.09 -14.38
C LEU A 67 9.00 7.79 -12.89
N GLN A 68 7.99 7.19 -12.28
CA GLN A 68 8.01 6.78 -10.87
C GLN A 68 8.13 5.26 -10.78
N PRO A 69 9.20 4.71 -10.16
CA PRO A 69 9.42 3.26 -10.09
C PRO A 69 8.22 2.50 -9.49
N LEU A 70 8.10 1.23 -9.84
CA LEU A 70 7.19 0.30 -9.18
C LEU A 70 7.80 -0.16 -7.86
N LEU A 71 6.98 -0.47 -6.87
CA LEU A 71 7.45 -1.13 -5.66
C LEU A 71 7.20 -2.63 -5.78
N VAL A 72 8.25 -3.41 -5.64
CA VAL A 72 8.19 -4.86 -5.72
C VAL A 72 8.93 -5.50 -4.54
N ARG A 73 8.58 -6.74 -4.22
CA ARG A 73 9.34 -7.60 -3.31
C ARG A 73 9.80 -8.87 -4.03
N ALA A 74 10.96 -9.37 -3.66
CA ALA A 74 11.44 -10.66 -4.17
C ALA A 74 10.62 -11.80 -3.52
N ILE A 75 10.11 -12.74 -4.34
CA ILE A 75 9.41 -13.94 -3.86
C ILE A 75 10.24 -15.20 -4.11
N GLU A 76 10.96 -15.23 -5.23
CA GLU A 76 11.87 -16.28 -5.64
C GLU A 76 13.02 -15.66 -6.44
N ARG A 77 13.99 -16.49 -6.85
CA ARG A 77 15.04 -16.04 -7.74
C ARG A 77 14.45 -15.53 -9.05
N ASP A 78 14.80 -14.29 -9.41
CA ASP A 78 14.35 -13.60 -10.63
C ASP A 78 12.81 -13.48 -10.76
N ARG A 79 12.05 -13.57 -9.64
CA ARG A 79 10.61 -13.35 -9.59
C ARG A 79 10.23 -12.37 -8.49
N TYR A 80 9.41 -11.41 -8.84
CA TYR A 80 9.03 -10.30 -7.98
C TYR A 80 7.52 -10.18 -7.91
N GLU A 81 6.99 -9.90 -6.74
CA GLU A 81 5.57 -9.58 -6.56
C GLU A 81 5.39 -8.07 -6.50
N LEU A 82 4.43 -7.57 -7.27
CA LEU A 82 4.07 -6.15 -7.27
C LEU A 82 3.37 -5.78 -5.96
N VAL A 83 3.94 -4.82 -5.23
CA VAL A 83 3.37 -4.30 -3.97
C VAL A 83 2.60 -3.01 -4.21
N ALA A 84 3.16 -2.08 -5.01
CA ALA A 84 2.49 -0.83 -5.37
C ALA A 84 2.80 -0.39 -6.80
N GLY A 85 1.88 0.37 -7.41
CA GLY A 85 2.03 0.89 -8.76
C GLY A 85 1.34 0.08 -9.85
N GLU A 86 0.26 -0.63 -9.55
CA GLU A 86 -0.46 -1.50 -10.51
C GLU A 86 -0.87 -0.77 -11.80
N ARG A 87 -1.34 0.47 -11.71
CA ARG A 87 -1.71 1.25 -12.92
C ARG A 87 -0.52 1.42 -13.87
N ARG A 88 0.66 1.75 -13.31
CA ARG A 88 1.90 1.91 -14.10
C ARG A 88 2.34 0.59 -14.71
N TYR A 89 2.26 -0.50 -13.97
CA TYR A 89 2.54 -1.84 -14.46
C TYR A 89 1.62 -2.22 -15.63
N ARG A 90 0.31 -2.00 -15.49
CA ARG A 90 -0.68 -2.29 -16.55
C ARG A 90 -0.45 -1.41 -17.79
N ALA A 91 -0.16 -0.12 -17.60
CA ALA A 91 0.18 0.79 -18.69
C ALA A 91 1.45 0.36 -19.41
N ALA A 92 2.51 -0.02 -18.68
CA ALA A 92 3.76 -0.55 -19.26
C ALA A 92 3.53 -1.81 -20.09
N LYS A 93 2.70 -2.72 -19.56
CA LYS A 93 2.31 -3.95 -20.26
C LYS A 93 1.52 -3.67 -21.54
N ALA A 94 0.60 -2.68 -21.50
CA ALA A 94 -0.19 -2.28 -22.67
C ALA A 94 0.64 -1.62 -23.79
N VAL A 95 1.80 -1.04 -23.45
CA VAL A 95 2.75 -0.47 -24.45
C VAL A 95 3.93 -1.40 -24.74
N GLU A 96 3.89 -2.64 -24.23
CA GLU A 96 4.88 -3.70 -24.45
C GLU A 96 6.32 -3.31 -24.04
N LEU A 97 6.46 -2.57 -22.92
CA LEU A 97 7.79 -2.32 -22.34
C LEU A 97 8.41 -3.64 -21.90
N LYS A 98 9.66 -3.85 -22.27
CA LYS A 98 10.42 -5.04 -21.87
C LYS A 98 10.91 -4.96 -20.44
N GLU A 99 11.39 -3.78 -20.04
CA GLU A 99 11.95 -3.51 -18.72
C GLU A 99 11.24 -2.34 -18.08
N VAL A 100 11.14 -2.36 -16.76
CA VAL A 100 10.50 -1.32 -15.96
C VAL A 100 11.36 -0.97 -14.76
N PRO A 101 11.41 0.32 -14.36
CA PRO A 101 12.12 0.73 -13.15
C PRO A 101 11.36 0.27 -11.92
N VAL A 102 12.08 -0.34 -10.98
CA VAL A 102 11.54 -0.87 -9.73
C VAL A 102 12.38 -0.46 -8.54
N ILE A 103 11.77 -0.42 -7.39
CA ILE A 103 12.42 -0.43 -6.08
C ILE A 103 12.11 -1.79 -5.46
N ILE A 104 13.16 -2.57 -5.20
CA ILE A 104 13.03 -3.88 -4.56
C ILE A 104 13.14 -3.68 -3.05
N LYS A 105 12.15 -4.17 -2.31
CA LYS A 105 12.13 -4.16 -0.84
C LYS A 105 12.00 -5.58 -0.32
N ASP A 106 12.72 -5.86 0.75
CA ASP A 106 12.53 -7.08 1.53
C ASP A 106 11.35 -6.86 2.48
N LEU A 107 10.20 -7.41 2.11
CA LEU A 107 8.91 -7.21 2.79
C LEU A 107 8.29 -8.56 3.10
N SER A 108 7.82 -8.71 4.34
CA SER A 108 6.99 -9.84 4.69
C SER A 108 5.62 -9.79 3.97
N ASP A 109 4.87 -10.90 3.95
CA ASP A 109 3.52 -10.92 3.38
C ASP A 109 2.59 -9.90 4.05
N ASN A 110 2.74 -9.69 5.35
CA ASN A 110 1.95 -8.73 6.10
C ASN A 110 2.30 -7.28 5.72
N ASP A 111 3.59 -6.97 5.60
CA ASP A 111 4.04 -5.62 5.21
C ASP A 111 3.60 -5.28 3.79
N ALA A 112 3.70 -6.23 2.85
CA ALA A 112 3.27 -6.03 1.47
C ALA A 112 1.77 -5.72 1.38
N VAL A 113 0.94 -6.45 2.13
CA VAL A 113 -0.51 -6.20 2.18
C VAL A 113 -0.81 -4.85 2.85
N GLU A 114 -0.12 -4.50 3.93
CA GLU A 114 -0.30 -3.22 4.61
C GLU A 114 0.01 -2.04 3.68
N ILE A 115 1.11 -2.11 2.93
CA ILE A 115 1.49 -1.09 1.96
C ILE A 115 0.45 -0.98 0.84
N ALA A 116 -0.05 -2.10 0.33
CA ALA A 116 -1.08 -2.10 -0.71
C ALA A 116 -2.38 -1.44 -0.23
N ILE A 117 -2.78 -1.64 1.03
CA ILE A 117 -3.93 -0.97 1.64
C ILE A 117 -3.65 0.53 1.77
N LEU A 118 -2.48 0.93 2.26
CA LEU A 118 -2.10 2.33 2.43
C LEU A 118 -2.06 3.06 1.08
N GLU A 119 -1.49 2.45 0.02
CA GLU A 119 -1.49 3.01 -1.33
C GLU A 119 -2.91 3.22 -1.84
N ASN A 120 -3.81 2.25 -1.60
CA ASN A 120 -5.20 2.38 -1.97
C ASN A 120 -5.91 3.50 -1.19
N LEU A 121 -5.61 3.65 0.10
CA LEU A 121 -6.20 4.67 0.97
C LEU A 121 -5.80 6.10 0.57
N GLN A 122 -4.63 6.29 -0.05
CA GLN A 122 -4.17 7.60 -0.53
C GLN A 122 -4.86 8.07 -1.82
N ARG A 123 -5.77 7.28 -2.39
CA ARG A 123 -6.52 7.69 -3.57
C ARG A 123 -7.51 8.79 -3.23
N GLN A 124 -7.56 9.81 -4.09
CA GLN A 124 -8.50 10.93 -3.95
C GLN A 124 -9.94 10.61 -4.38
N ASP A 125 -10.15 9.46 -5.04
CA ASP A 125 -11.41 9.04 -5.64
C ASP A 125 -12.11 7.89 -4.88
N LEU A 126 -11.70 7.61 -3.62
CA LEU A 126 -12.37 6.65 -2.76
C LEU A 126 -13.75 7.17 -2.33
N ASN A 127 -14.75 6.31 -2.41
CA ASN A 127 -16.01 6.62 -1.75
C ASN A 127 -15.90 6.30 -0.23
N PRO A 128 -16.79 6.87 0.62
CA PRO A 128 -16.71 6.67 2.08
C PRO A 128 -16.78 5.21 2.53
N ILE A 129 -17.42 4.34 1.76
CA ILE A 129 -17.51 2.91 2.07
C ILE A 129 -16.18 2.23 1.81
N GLU A 130 -15.58 2.46 0.63
CA GLU A 130 -14.26 1.92 0.27
C GLU A 130 -13.17 2.40 1.24
N GLU A 131 -13.21 3.67 1.64
CA GLU A 131 -12.29 4.23 2.64
C GLU A 131 -12.46 3.54 3.99
N THR A 132 -13.70 3.35 4.45
CA THR A 132 -13.98 2.67 5.72
C THR A 132 -13.52 1.20 5.70
N GLU A 133 -13.79 0.48 4.61
CA GLU A 133 -13.35 -0.90 4.45
C GLU A 133 -11.81 -1.00 4.47
N ALA A 134 -11.11 -0.12 3.77
CA ALA A 134 -9.65 -0.09 3.75
C ALA A 134 -9.06 0.20 5.16
N ILE A 135 -9.67 1.11 5.91
CA ILE A 135 -9.26 1.40 7.30
C ILE A 135 -9.48 0.18 8.19
N LEU A 136 -10.63 -0.48 8.09
CA LEU A 136 -10.93 -1.69 8.86
C LEU A 136 -9.97 -2.83 8.52
N ASP A 137 -9.65 -3.03 7.24
CA ASP A 137 -8.66 -4.01 6.79
C ASP A 137 -7.28 -3.74 7.39
N LEU A 138 -6.85 -2.48 7.37
CA LEU A 138 -5.57 -2.06 7.95
C LEU A 138 -5.52 -2.31 9.46
N LEU A 139 -6.55 -1.89 10.19
CA LEU A 139 -6.63 -2.08 11.64
C LEU A 139 -6.74 -3.55 12.02
N SER A 140 -7.52 -4.34 11.28
CA SER A 140 -7.67 -5.77 11.46
C SER A 140 -6.31 -6.48 11.37
N LYS A 141 -5.51 -6.12 10.39
CA LYS A 141 -4.15 -6.65 10.22
C LYS A 141 -3.20 -6.22 11.33
N ARG A 142 -3.15 -4.93 11.64
CA ARG A 142 -2.27 -4.40 12.69
C ARG A 142 -2.58 -4.95 14.08
N LEU A 143 -3.86 -5.12 14.40
CA LEU A 143 -4.31 -5.65 15.69
C LEU A 143 -4.38 -7.17 15.71
N SER A 144 -4.21 -7.85 14.55
CA SER A 144 -4.43 -9.28 14.40
C SER A 144 -5.81 -9.72 14.92
N GLN A 145 -6.84 -8.91 14.61
CA GLN A 145 -8.21 -9.10 15.06
C GLN A 145 -9.17 -9.08 13.87
N PRO A 146 -10.28 -9.83 13.91
CA PRO A 146 -11.31 -9.75 12.88
C PRO A 146 -12.01 -8.38 12.89
N HIS A 147 -12.60 -7.97 11.77
CA HIS A 147 -13.29 -6.68 11.61
C HIS A 147 -14.30 -6.39 12.74
N GLU A 148 -15.09 -7.39 13.13
CA GLU A 148 -16.09 -7.26 14.19
C GLU A 148 -15.47 -6.85 15.54
N ALA A 149 -14.32 -7.42 15.89
CA ALA A 149 -13.59 -7.05 17.11
C ALA A 149 -13.01 -5.64 17.01
N VAL A 150 -12.49 -5.26 15.83
CA VAL A 150 -11.98 -3.90 15.58
C VAL A 150 -13.10 -2.87 15.70
N ILE A 151 -14.27 -3.11 15.13
CA ILE A 151 -15.46 -2.25 15.24
C ILE A 151 -15.88 -2.11 16.70
N SER A 152 -15.87 -3.20 17.46
CA SER A 152 -16.18 -3.16 18.91
C SER A 152 -15.19 -2.29 19.68
N LEU A 153 -13.89 -2.40 19.39
CA LEU A 153 -12.85 -1.57 20.01
C LEU A 153 -13.02 -0.08 19.66
N LEU A 154 -13.30 0.24 18.40
CA LEU A 154 -13.55 1.62 17.98
C LEU A 154 -14.78 2.23 18.67
N ASN A 155 -15.87 1.46 18.79
CA ASN A 155 -17.06 1.89 19.53
C ASN A 155 -16.77 2.13 21.02
N GLN A 156 -15.97 1.28 21.65
CA GLN A 156 -15.56 1.48 23.06
C GLN A 156 -14.70 2.73 23.22
N ALA A 157 -13.74 2.97 22.31
CA ALA A 157 -12.89 4.14 22.33
C ALA A 157 -13.72 5.43 22.19
N SER A 158 -14.65 5.48 21.21
CA SER A 158 -15.51 6.66 21.01
C SER A 158 -16.39 6.99 22.21
N HIS A 159 -16.88 5.98 22.93
CA HIS A 159 -17.66 6.18 24.15
C HIS A 159 -16.81 6.62 25.36
N THR A 160 -15.53 6.27 25.38
CA THR A 160 -14.60 6.67 26.44
C THR A 160 -14.20 8.13 26.29
N ASP A 161 -13.95 8.60 25.07
CA ASP A 161 -13.62 10.00 24.79
C ASP A 161 -14.78 10.95 25.08
N LEU A 162 -16.03 10.55 24.79
CA LEU A 162 -17.23 11.34 25.10
C LEU A 162 -17.40 11.52 26.62
N LYS A 163 -17.16 10.48 27.43
CA LYS A 163 -17.22 10.57 28.90
C LYS A 163 -16.09 11.42 29.49
N SER A 164 -14.94 11.46 28.82
CA SER A 164 -13.80 12.29 29.22
C SER A 164 -14.06 13.77 28.94
N ALA A 165 -14.71 14.10 27.82
CA ALA A 165 -15.07 15.46 27.44
C ALA A 165 -16.13 16.07 28.38
N ASP A 166 -17.13 15.28 28.78
CA ASP A 166 -18.18 15.71 29.74
C ASP A 166 -17.64 16.04 31.14
N ASN A 167 -16.50 15.45 31.53
CA ASN A 167 -15.87 15.72 32.84
C ASN A 167 -14.98 16.98 32.85
N VAL A 168 -14.69 17.58 31.71
CA VAL A 168 -13.88 18.82 31.60
C VAL A 168 -14.75 20.09 31.58
N ILE A 169 -16.07 19.95 31.41
CA ILE A 169 -17.03 21.06 31.29
C ILE A 169 -17.81 21.29 32.61
N ARG A 170 -17.41 20.63 33.71
CA ARG A 170 -17.99 20.89 35.04
C ARG A 170 -17.03 21.57 36.01
#